data_6727fa4ddb7d54e141e627ebddedbd6d
#
_entry.id   6727fa4ddb7d54e141e627ebddedbd6d
#
_cell.length_a   1.000
_cell.length_b   1.000
_cell.length_c   1.000
_cell.angle_alpha   90.00
_cell.angle_beta   90.00
_cell.angle_gamma   90.00
#
_symmetry.space_group_name_H-M   'P 1'
#
loop_
_entity.id
_entity.type
_entity.pdbx_description
1 polymer ?
#
loop_
_entity_poly.entity_id
_entity_poly.type
_entity_poly.pdbx_seq_one_letter_code
_entity_poly.pdbx_strand_id
1 'polypeptide(L)'
;MIEIKYTGDALWERIERAVEKVKDRLRRVTRALNSANIPYAVIGGNAVQYWVSQVDESVVRNTRDVDIILNEPDLERAIPALEAEGFIYRRSAGVSMFLDGPNAKARDAVHVVFAGKKVREEYPEPVPAIDQYELIQDARTLPFDRLVTMKLTSYRRKDQVHLLDMISIGLIDESWLERLSPELRLRLEDLLNDPDG
;
A
#
# COMPACT_ATOMS: atom_id res chain seq x y z
N MET A 1 -33.49 -3.74 5.11
CA MET A 1 -33.49 -3.03 3.82
C MET A 1 -32.48 -1.88 3.93
N ILE A 2 -31.59 -1.70 2.96
CA ILE A 2 -30.64 -0.58 2.96
C ILE A 2 -31.36 0.65 2.38
N GLU A 3 -31.39 1.75 3.15
CA GLU A 3 -31.96 3.01 2.70
C GLU A 3 -30.94 3.76 1.83
N ILE A 4 -31.38 4.20 0.64
CA ILE A 4 -30.55 5.03 -0.26
C ILE A 4 -30.58 6.47 0.27
N LYS A 5 -29.45 6.94 0.83
CA LYS A 5 -29.32 8.25 1.45
C LYS A 5 -28.77 9.34 0.53
N TYR A 6 -28.07 8.96 -0.52
CA TYR A 6 -27.38 9.88 -1.42
C TYR A 6 -27.61 9.47 -2.87
N THR A 7 -27.96 10.42 -3.73
CA THR A 7 -28.20 10.25 -5.16
C THR A 7 -27.63 11.44 -5.93
N GLY A 8 -27.49 11.32 -7.26
CA GLY A 8 -27.01 12.40 -8.12
C GLY A 8 -25.64 12.95 -7.69
N ASP A 9 -25.46 14.25 -7.80
CA ASP A 9 -24.18 14.95 -7.51
C ASP A 9 -23.68 14.72 -6.08
N ALA A 10 -24.60 14.68 -5.10
CA ALA A 10 -24.25 14.43 -3.70
C ALA A 10 -23.58 13.05 -3.48
N LEU A 11 -23.91 12.05 -4.30
CA LEU A 11 -23.24 10.74 -4.29
C LEU A 11 -21.81 10.86 -4.84
N TRP A 12 -21.65 11.51 -5.99
CA TRP A 12 -20.34 11.70 -6.62
C TRP A 12 -19.40 12.50 -5.77
N GLU A 13 -19.82 13.65 -5.24
CA GLU A 13 -19.04 14.44 -4.29
C GLU A 13 -18.59 13.64 -3.06
N ARG A 14 -19.42 12.70 -2.59
CA ARG A 14 -19.06 11.84 -1.46
C ARG A 14 -17.96 10.84 -1.82
N ILE A 15 -18.01 10.29 -3.04
CA ILE A 15 -16.98 9.38 -3.57
C ILE A 15 -15.66 10.14 -3.73
N GLU A 16 -15.69 11.30 -4.37
CA GLU A 16 -14.52 12.15 -4.58
C GLU A 16 -13.87 12.56 -3.25
N ARG A 17 -14.66 13.01 -2.27
CA ARG A 17 -14.16 13.32 -0.92
C ARG A 17 -13.51 12.15 -0.23
N ALA A 18 -13.99 10.91 -0.45
CA ALA A 18 -13.36 9.73 0.12
C ALA A 18 -11.98 9.47 -0.48
N VAL A 19 -11.83 9.63 -1.79
CA VAL A 19 -10.56 9.51 -2.51
C VAL A 19 -9.59 10.62 -2.08
N GLU A 20 -10.05 11.87 -2.05
CA GLU A 20 -9.20 13.02 -1.70
C GLU A 20 -8.66 12.95 -0.26
N LYS A 21 -9.42 12.40 0.69
CA LYS A 21 -8.93 12.15 2.06
C LYS A 21 -7.73 11.21 2.11
N VAL A 22 -7.70 10.18 1.26
CA VAL A 22 -6.56 9.25 1.20
C VAL A 22 -5.35 9.93 0.57
N LYS A 23 -5.56 10.69 -0.51
CA LYS A 23 -4.49 11.47 -1.16
C LYS A 23 -3.89 12.50 -0.21
N ASP A 24 -4.72 13.24 0.52
CA ASP A 24 -4.24 14.22 1.51
C ASP A 24 -3.42 13.55 2.61
N ARG A 25 -3.90 12.44 3.15
CA ARG A 25 -3.17 11.65 4.16
C ARG A 25 -1.82 11.22 3.63
N LEU A 26 -1.76 10.67 2.41
CA LEU A 26 -0.52 10.23 1.79
C LEU A 26 0.46 11.40 1.61
N ARG A 27 -0.01 12.56 1.09
CA ARG A 27 0.81 13.77 0.93
C ARG A 27 1.38 14.27 2.26
N ARG A 28 0.58 14.32 3.31
CA ARG A 28 1.05 14.76 4.65
C ARG A 28 2.11 13.82 5.21
N VAL A 29 1.90 12.51 5.10
CA VAL A 29 2.87 11.49 5.55
C VAL A 29 4.19 11.62 4.80
N THR A 30 4.14 11.63 3.46
CA THR A 30 5.36 11.67 2.64
C THR A 30 6.12 12.98 2.83
N ARG A 31 5.41 14.11 2.92
CA ARG A 31 6.00 15.42 3.22
C ARG A 31 6.70 15.43 4.57
N ALA A 32 6.06 14.93 5.64
CA ALA A 32 6.65 14.88 6.97
C ALA A 32 7.93 14.04 7.01
N LEU A 33 7.88 12.84 6.42
CA LEU A 33 9.03 11.95 6.38
C LEU A 33 10.17 12.49 5.52
N ASN A 34 9.86 13.10 4.37
CA ASN A 34 10.85 13.77 3.52
C ASN A 34 11.52 14.95 4.26
N SER A 35 10.73 15.82 4.92
CA SER A 35 11.25 16.97 5.66
C SER A 35 12.13 16.57 6.84
N ALA A 36 11.83 15.45 7.49
CA ALA A 36 12.62 14.89 8.57
C ALA A 36 13.82 14.02 8.10
N ASN A 37 14.03 13.87 6.79
CA ASN A 37 15.02 12.98 6.19
C ASN A 37 14.94 11.55 6.75
N ILE A 38 13.72 11.01 6.86
CA ILE A 38 13.47 9.65 7.31
C ILE A 38 13.28 8.77 6.08
N PRO A 39 14.06 7.68 5.91
CA PRO A 39 13.86 6.73 4.84
C PRO A 39 12.52 6.01 4.98
N TYR A 40 11.76 5.93 3.89
CA TYR A 40 10.49 5.20 3.81
C TYR A 40 10.24 4.72 2.38
N ALA A 41 9.28 3.81 2.23
CA ALA A 41 8.68 3.51 0.93
C ALA A 41 7.16 3.36 1.06
N VAL A 42 6.42 3.99 0.14
CA VAL A 42 4.97 3.76 -0.03
C VAL A 42 4.77 2.38 -0.63
N ILE A 43 3.82 1.63 -0.06
CA ILE A 43 3.45 0.28 -0.47
C ILE A 43 1.92 0.13 -0.54
N GLY A 44 1.43 -1.07 -0.51
CA GLY A 44 -0.01 -1.37 -0.41
C GLY A 44 -0.79 -0.95 -1.64
N GLY A 45 -2.03 -0.50 -1.41
CA GLY A 45 -2.93 -0.08 -2.48
C GLY A 45 -2.47 1.19 -3.20
N ASN A 46 -1.86 2.14 -2.49
CA ASN A 46 -1.38 3.39 -3.09
C ASN A 46 -0.22 3.14 -4.07
N ALA A 47 0.72 2.27 -3.73
CA ALA A 47 1.79 1.89 -4.66
C ALA A 47 1.24 1.17 -5.90
N VAL A 48 0.25 0.27 -5.73
CA VAL A 48 -0.44 -0.37 -6.86
C VAL A 48 -1.10 0.67 -7.76
N GLN A 49 -1.84 1.63 -7.18
CA GLN A 49 -2.45 2.72 -7.95
C GLN A 49 -1.42 3.47 -8.80
N TYR A 50 -0.26 3.78 -8.23
CA TYR A 50 0.80 4.48 -8.97
C TYR A 50 1.31 3.69 -10.17
N TRP A 51 1.61 2.41 -9.98
CA TRP A 51 2.14 1.56 -11.06
C TRP A 51 1.09 1.28 -12.14
N VAL A 52 -0.14 0.92 -11.73
CA VAL A 52 -1.24 0.64 -12.66
C VAL A 52 -1.60 1.88 -13.49
N SER A 53 -1.66 3.06 -12.86
CA SER A 53 -2.00 4.31 -13.57
C SER A 53 -1.00 4.73 -14.63
N GLN A 54 0.23 4.18 -14.64
CA GLN A 54 1.21 4.44 -15.71
C GLN A 54 0.83 3.72 -17.02
N VAL A 55 -0.02 2.69 -16.95
CA VAL A 55 -0.38 1.84 -18.08
C VAL A 55 -1.87 2.02 -18.44
N ASP A 56 -2.77 1.86 -17.46
CA ASP A 56 -4.21 1.96 -17.68
C ASP A 56 -4.93 2.52 -16.43
N GLU A 57 -5.45 3.73 -16.55
CA GLU A 57 -6.18 4.39 -15.45
C GLU A 57 -7.53 3.72 -15.14
N SER A 58 -8.12 2.99 -16.10
CA SER A 58 -9.44 2.35 -15.93
C SER A 58 -9.41 1.18 -14.94
N VAL A 59 -8.23 0.62 -14.69
CA VAL A 59 -8.02 -0.53 -13.78
C VAL A 59 -7.61 -0.06 -12.37
N VAL A 60 -7.47 1.26 -12.15
CA VAL A 60 -7.08 1.82 -10.85
C VAL A 60 -8.17 1.61 -9.79
N ARG A 61 -7.82 0.92 -8.70
CA ARG A 61 -8.72 0.70 -7.55
C ARG A 61 -8.44 1.65 -6.41
N ASN A 62 -9.50 2.19 -5.82
CA ASN A 62 -9.37 3.04 -4.64
C ASN A 62 -9.02 2.24 -3.38
N THR A 63 -8.12 2.80 -2.57
CA THR A 63 -7.79 2.30 -1.23
C THR A 63 -8.31 3.25 -0.15
N ARG A 64 -8.34 2.81 1.12
CA ARG A 64 -8.76 3.63 2.27
C ARG A 64 -7.61 3.98 3.19
N ASP A 65 -6.62 3.14 3.21
CA ASP A 65 -5.44 3.20 4.08
C ASP A 65 -4.23 3.68 3.29
N VAL A 66 -3.23 4.09 4.02
CA VAL A 66 -1.88 4.34 3.51
C VAL A 66 -0.98 3.32 4.18
N ASP A 67 -0.22 2.59 3.39
CA ASP A 67 0.75 1.62 3.89
C ASP A 67 2.16 2.09 3.56
N ILE A 68 3.07 2.07 4.54
CA ILE A 68 4.49 2.44 4.37
C ILE A 68 5.43 1.42 4.99
N ILE A 69 6.63 1.32 4.42
CA ILE A 69 7.77 0.66 5.06
C ILE A 69 8.60 1.72 5.77
N LEU A 70 9.05 1.40 6.99
CA LEU A 70 10.11 2.13 7.72
C LEU A 70 11.20 1.15 8.15
N ASN A 71 12.41 1.66 8.41
CA ASN A 71 13.35 0.91 9.25
C ASN A 71 12.89 1.01 10.72
N GLU A 72 12.99 -0.07 11.47
CA GLU A 72 12.51 -0.08 12.86
C GLU A 72 13.17 1.01 13.74
N PRO A 73 14.49 1.28 13.65
CA PRO A 73 15.13 2.36 14.40
C PRO A 73 14.62 3.77 14.04
N ASP A 74 14.08 3.97 12.83
CA ASP A 74 13.58 5.27 12.40
C ASP A 74 12.19 5.60 12.96
N LEU A 75 11.50 4.63 13.57
CA LEU A 75 10.16 4.84 14.14
C LEU A 75 10.14 5.95 15.21
N GLU A 76 11.14 6.00 16.09
CA GLU A 76 11.23 7.03 17.14
C GLU A 76 11.33 8.44 16.57
N ARG A 77 11.95 8.60 15.39
CA ARG A 77 12.03 9.88 14.68
C ARG A 77 10.77 10.18 13.88
N ALA A 78 10.12 9.14 13.37
CA ALA A 78 8.90 9.25 12.57
C ALA A 78 7.70 9.70 13.43
N ILE A 79 7.62 9.26 14.70
CA ILE A 79 6.52 9.62 15.58
C ILE A 79 6.36 11.14 15.69
N PRO A 80 7.32 11.93 16.20
CA PRO A 80 7.14 13.37 16.33
C PRO A 80 6.96 14.07 14.97
N ALA A 81 7.59 13.60 13.90
CA ALA A 81 7.44 14.18 12.57
C ALA A 81 5.99 14.04 12.05
N LEU A 82 5.35 12.90 12.24
CA LEU A 82 3.97 12.66 11.83
C LEU A 82 2.96 13.27 12.81
N GLU A 83 3.26 13.33 14.10
CA GLU A 83 2.42 14.00 15.08
C GLU A 83 2.32 15.52 14.82
N ALA A 84 3.38 16.14 14.33
CA ALA A 84 3.37 17.53 13.89
C ALA A 84 2.40 17.78 12.72
N GLU A 85 2.08 16.77 11.92
CA GLU A 85 1.08 16.79 10.83
C GLU A 85 -0.32 16.36 11.32
N GLY A 86 -0.53 16.21 12.63
CA GLY A 86 -1.82 15.90 13.24
C GLY A 86 -2.14 14.40 13.31
N PHE A 87 -1.18 13.54 13.04
CA PHE A 87 -1.34 12.09 13.23
C PHE A 87 -1.16 11.72 14.71
N ILE A 88 -1.67 10.54 15.09
CA ILE A 88 -1.54 10.00 16.45
C ILE A 88 -0.98 8.59 16.35
N TYR A 89 0.21 8.38 16.89
CA TYR A 89 0.81 7.06 16.92
C TYR A 89 0.03 6.10 17.82
N ARG A 90 -0.18 4.87 17.34
CA ARG A 90 -0.75 3.76 18.09
C ARG A 90 -0.06 2.45 17.71
N ARG A 91 0.09 1.58 18.71
CA ARG A 91 0.49 0.19 18.49
C ARG A 91 -0.59 -0.72 19.08
N SER A 92 -1.16 -1.59 18.26
CA SER A 92 -2.22 -2.51 18.67
C SER A 92 -2.03 -3.85 17.99
N ALA A 93 -2.13 -4.94 18.76
CA ALA A 93 -1.95 -6.31 18.27
C ALA A 93 -0.69 -6.52 17.39
N GLY A 94 0.42 -5.89 17.78
CA GLY A 94 1.69 -5.97 17.04
C GLY A 94 1.81 -5.04 15.83
N VAL A 95 0.72 -4.36 15.41
CA VAL A 95 0.70 -3.44 14.27
C VAL A 95 0.97 -2.02 14.74
N SER A 96 1.97 -1.38 14.14
CA SER A 96 2.26 0.06 14.30
C SER A 96 1.45 0.85 13.27
N MET A 97 0.79 1.92 13.72
CA MET A 97 -0.03 2.76 12.84
C MET A 97 -0.08 4.20 13.33
N PHE A 98 -0.40 5.11 12.41
CA PHE A 98 -0.68 6.51 12.71
C PHE A 98 -2.13 6.81 12.33
N LEU A 99 -2.94 7.15 13.32
CA LEU A 99 -4.34 7.53 13.13
C LEU A 99 -4.39 8.98 12.61
N ASP A 100 -5.29 9.26 11.68
CA ASP A 100 -5.51 10.59 11.11
C ASP A 100 -6.41 11.44 12.03
N GLY A 101 -5.86 11.76 13.20
CA GLY A 101 -6.53 12.50 14.27
C GLY A 101 -7.25 11.59 15.29
N PRO A 102 -7.82 12.21 16.37
CA PRO A 102 -8.31 11.50 17.55
C PRO A 102 -9.55 10.63 17.29
N ASN A 103 -10.33 10.95 16.27
CA ASN A 103 -11.57 10.24 15.93
C ASN A 103 -11.39 9.26 14.75
N ALA A 104 -10.15 9.09 14.24
CA ALA A 104 -9.88 8.22 13.13
C ALA A 104 -9.96 6.73 13.52
N LYS A 105 -10.36 5.92 12.55
CA LYS A 105 -10.45 4.46 12.73
C LYS A 105 -9.17 3.81 12.23
N ALA A 106 -8.76 2.73 12.88
CA ALA A 106 -7.57 1.96 12.50
C ALA A 106 -7.57 1.53 11.01
N ARG A 107 -8.73 1.21 10.44
CA ARG A 107 -8.87 0.85 9.03
C ARG A 107 -8.57 1.98 8.03
N ASP A 108 -8.56 3.23 8.50
CA ASP A 108 -8.32 4.43 7.70
C ASP A 108 -6.99 5.09 8.11
N ALA A 109 -6.09 4.33 8.77
CA ALA A 109 -4.82 4.80 9.30
C ALA A 109 -3.69 4.74 8.27
N VAL A 110 -2.53 5.25 8.66
CA VAL A 110 -1.25 4.94 8.03
C VAL A 110 -0.67 3.72 8.75
N HIS A 111 -0.57 2.59 8.07
CA HIS A 111 0.01 1.38 8.61
C HIS A 111 1.50 1.31 8.32
N VAL A 112 2.25 0.86 9.31
CA VAL A 112 3.70 0.73 9.21
C VAL A 112 4.09 -0.74 9.26
N VAL A 113 4.87 -1.17 8.29
CA VAL A 113 5.62 -2.43 8.34
C VAL A 113 7.11 -2.13 8.36
N PHE A 114 7.91 -3.02 8.94
CA PHE A 114 9.35 -2.78 9.12
C PHE A 114 10.17 -3.57 8.12
N ALA A 115 11.11 -2.88 7.45
CA ALA A 115 12.06 -3.48 6.53
C ALA A 115 12.81 -4.65 7.18
N GLY A 116 12.97 -5.74 6.45
CA GLY A 116 13.66 -6.96 6.91
C GLY A 116 12.89 -7.81 7.93
N LYS A 117 11.69 -7.40 8.35
CA LYS A 117 10.85 -8.17 9.28
C LYS A 117 9.75 -8.92 8.53
N LYS A 118 9.37 -10.10 9.01
CA LYS A 118 8.15 -10.76 8.55
C LYS A 118 6.93 -10.10 9.19
N VAL A 119 5.91 -9.78 8.38
CA VAL A 119 4.63 -9.25 8.89
C VAL A 119 3.86 -10.34 9.65
N ARG A 120 4.02 -11.58 9.21
CA ARG A 120 3.52 -12.79 9.89
C ARG A 120 4.58 -13.88 9.76
N GLU A 121 4.69 -14.73 10.77
CA GLU A 121 5.69 -15.81 10.78
C GLU A 121 5.54 -16.76 9.59
N GLU A 122 4.30 -17.04 9.18
CA GLU A 122 3.98 -17.93 8.05
C GLU A 122 4.26 -17.33 6.67
N TYR A 123 4.59 -16.04 6.56
CA TYR A 123 4.89 -15.44 5.26
C TYR A 123 6.24 -15.93 4.73
N PRO A 124 6.33 -16.30 3.44
CA PRO A 124 7.58 -16.83 2.87
C PRO A 124 8.72 -15.82 2.90
N GLU A 125 8.43 -14.56 2.58
CA GLU A 125 9.45 -13.53 2.45
C GLU A 125 9.28 -12.42 3.52
N PRO A 126 10.38 -11.82 3.99
CA PRO A 126 10.33 -10.63 4.83
C PRO A 126 9.92 -9.40 4.00
N VAL A 127 9.57 -8.31 4.70
CA VAL A 127 9.38 -7.00 4.06
C VAL A 127 10.69 -6.54 3.40
N PRO A 128 10.67 -6.08 2.14
CA PRO A 128 11.86 -5.62 1.44
C PRO A 128 12.59 -4.48 2.16
N ALA A 129 13.89 -4.38 1.91
CA ALA A 129 14.67 -3.20 2.29
C ALA A 129 14.22 -1.96 1.50
N ILE A 130 14.46 -0.77 2.06
CA ILE A 130 14.13 0.53 1.43
C ILE A 130 15.41 1.21 0.88
N ASP A 131 16.34 0.43 0.40
CA ASP A 131 17.59 0.87 -0.24
C ASP A 131 17.39 1.39 -1.67
N GLN A 132 16.26 1.05 -2.29
CA GLN A 132 15.83 1.50 -3.61
C GLN A 132 14.38 1.96 -3.55
N TYR A 133 14.05 2.99 -4.34
CA TYR A 133 12.69 3.51 -4.50
C TYR A 133 12.55 4.21 -5.84
N GLU A 134 11.30 4.28 -6.31
CA GLU A 134 10.90 5.16 -7.41
C GLU A 134 10.27 6.42 -6.84
N LEU A 135 10.63 7.58 -7.40
CA LEU A 135 10.03 8.85 -6.97
C LEU A 135 8.80 9.13 -7.82
N ILE A 136 7.62 8.91 -7.24
CA ILE A 136 6.33 9.16 -7.90
C ILE A 136 5.58 10.24 -7.11
N GLN A 137 5.31 11.39 -7.74
CA GLN A 137 4.65 12.55 -7.10
C GLN A 137 5.29 12.93 -5.75
N ASP A 138 6.61 13.03 -5.70
CA ASP A 138 7.39 13.33 -4.49
C ASP A 138 7.30 12.27 -3.37
N ALA A 139 6.66 11.15 -3.62
CA ALA A 139 6.60 10.00 -2.72
C ALA A 139 7.63 8.94 -3.13
N ARG A 140 8.44 8.50 -2.18
CA ARG A 140 9.32 7.34 -2.36
C ARG A 140 8.47 6.09 -2.37
N THR A 141 8.29 5.50 -3.53
CA THR A 141 7.44 4.34 -3.76
C THR A 141 8.31 3.10 -3.95
N LEU A 142 7.88 1.99 -3.39
CA LEU A 142 8.58 0.71 -3.54
C LEU A 142 8.70 0.33 -5.02
N PRO A 143 9.89 -0.11 -5.51
CA PRO A 143 10.06 -0.60 -6.86
C PRO A 143 9.05 -1.70 -7.20
N PHE A 144 8.66 -1.76 -8.47
CA PHE A 144 7.56 -2.61 -8.92
C PHE A 144 7.79 -4.10 -8.61
N ASP A 145 8.99 -4.60 -8.86
CA ASP A 145 9.38 -5.99 -8.59
C ASP A 145 9.22 -6.37 -7.11
N ARG A 146 9.64 -5.48 -6.21
CA ARG A 146 9.50 -5.68 -4.77
C ARG A 146 8.04 -5.59 -4.32
N LEU A 147 7.23 -4.71 -4.95
CA LEU A 147 5.80 -4.62 -4.67
C LEU A 147 5.08 -5.92 -5.06
N VAL A 148 5.37 -6.47 -6.23
CA VAL A 148 4.84 -7.76 -6.70
C VAL A 148 5.22 -8.88 -5.72
N THR A 149 6.49 -8.97 -5.34
CA THR A 149 6.97 -9.93 -4.34
C THR A 149 6.21 -9.82 -3.01
N MET A 150 5.98 -8.60 -2.50
CA MET A 150 5.19 -8.38 -1.29
C MET A 150 3.74 -8.84 -1.43
N LYS A 151 3.12 -8.60 -2.58
CA LYS A 151 1.75 -9.02 -2.86
C LYS A 151 1.65 -10.55 -2.94
N LEU A 152 2.57 -11.19 -3.61
CA LEU A 152 2.66 -12.66 -3.66
C LEU A 152 2.97 -13.25 -2.27
N THR A 153 3.79 -12.59 -1.46
CA THR A 153 4.12 -13.01 -0.09
C THR A 153 2.89 -13.01 0.81
N SER A 154 2.11 -11.94 0.83
CA SER A 154 0.93 -11.83 1.69
C SER A 154 -0.27 -12.60 1.15
N TYR A 155 -0.44 -12.66 -0.15
CA TYR A 155 -1.41 -13.44 -0.94
C TYR A 155 -2.86 -13.44 -0.40
N ARG A 156 -3.26 -12.33 0.27
CA ARG A 156 -4.64 -12.13 0.72
C ARG A 156 -5.54 -11.89 -0.49
N ARG A 157 -6.85 -12.10 -0.38
CA ARG A 157 -7.78 -11.86 -1.49
C ARG A 157 -7.60 -10.49 -2.16
N LYS A 158 -7.40 -9.43 -1.37
CA LYS A 158 -7.13 -8.10 -1.92
C LYS A 158 -5.79 -8.01 -2.68
N ASP A 159 -4.79 -8.79 -2.27
CA ASP A 159 -3.49 -8.81 -2.94
C ASP A 159 -3.57 -9.60 -4.26
N GLN A 160 -4.35 -10.69 -4.29
CA GLN A 160 -4.66 -11.43 -5.51
C GLN A 160 -5.37 -10.54 -6.54
N VAL A 161 -6.40 -9.78 -6.12
CA VAL A 161 -7.09 -8.82 -7.01
C VAL A 161 -6.12 -7.79 -7.59
N HIS A 162 -5.22 -7.24 -6.79
CA HIS A 162 -4.19 -6.30 -7.29
C HIS A 162 -3.22 -6.97 -8.28
N LEU A 163 -2.84 -8.23 -8.03
CA LEU A 163 -1.99 -8.99 -8.95
C LEU A 163 -2.72 -9.27 -10.27
N LEU A 164 -3.99 -9.68 -10.23
CA LEU A 164 -4.83 -9.89 -11.40
C LEU A 164 -5.01 -8.60 -12.23
N ASP A 165 -5.22 -7.46 -11.57
CA ASP A 165 -5.25 -6.15 -12.25
C ASP A 165 -3.93 -5.89 -12.99
N MET A 166 -2.78 -6.13 -12.36
CA MET A 166 -1.46 -5.94 -12.99
C MET A 166 -1.19 -6.95 -14.13
N ILE A 167 -1.70 -8.18 -14.02
CA ILE A 167 -1.64 -9.19 -15.08
C ILE A 167 -2.50 -8.75 -16.28
N SER A 168 -3.73 -8.32 -16.04
CA SER A 168 -4.70 -7.95 -17.09
C SER A 168 -4.21 -6.82 -18.01
N ILE A 169 -3.34 -5.94 -17.51
CA ILE A 169 -2.75 -4.84 -18.27
C ILE A 169 -1.32 -5.12 -18.73
N GLY A 170 -0.82 -6.35 -18.57
CA GLY A 170 0.49 -6.78 -19.05
C GLY A 170 1.70 -6.28 -18.25
N LEU A 171 1.51 -5.77 -17.03
CA LEU A 171 2.61 -5.43 -16.12
C LEU A 171 3.28 -6.67 -15.53
N ILE A 172 2.55 -7.76 -15.41
CA ILE A 172 3.03 -9.07 -14.96
C ILE A 172 2.63 -10.11 -16.00
N ASP A 173 3.58 -10.93 -16.40
CA ASP A 173 3.42 -12.04 -17.33
C ASP A 173 4.22 -13.28 -16.87
N GLU A 174 4.25 -14.34 -17.68
CA GLU A 174 4.97 -15.57 -17.41
C GLU A 174 6.48 -15.37 -17.19
N SER A 175 7.10 -14.33 -17.74
CA SER A 175 8.53 -14.04 -17.57
C SER A 175 8.92 -13.75 -16.11
N TRP A 176 7.95 -13.41 -15.28
CA TRP A 176 8.14 -13.18 -13.84
C TRP A 176 8.44 -14.47 -13.06
N LEU A 177 7.99 -15.62 -13.56
CA LEU A 177 8.13 -16.91 -12.88
C LEU A 177 9.60 -17.28 -12.59
N GLU A 178 10.50 -16.86 -13.48
CA GLU A 178 11.93 -17.15 -13.32
C GLU A 178 12.62 -16.32 -12.23
N ARG A 179 11.98 -15.23 -11.78
CA ARG A 179 12.53 -14.26 -10.82
C ARG A 179 12.10 -14.54 -9.38
N LEU A 180 11.15 -15.47 -9.20
CA LEU A 180 10.48 -15.70 -7.93
C LEU A 180 11.01 -16.94 -7.21
N SER A 181 10.96 -16.90 -5.88
CA SER A 181 11.17 -18.10 -5.05
C SER A 181 10.09 -19.16 -5.36
N PRO A 182 10.36 -20.45 -5.12
CA PRO A 182 9.45 -21.53 -5.52
C PRO A 182 8.01 -21.35 -5.02
N GLU A 183 7.82 -20.87 -3.80
CA GLU A 183 6.48 -20.66 -3.24
C GLU A 183 5.76 -19.50 -3.91
N LEU A 184 6.43 -18.37 -4.15
CA LEU A 184 5.83 -17.21 -4.82
C LEU A 184 5.54 -17.52 -6.30
N ARG A 185 6.38 -18.31 -6.92
CA ARG A 185 6.19 -18.80 -8.28
C ARG A 185 4.87 -19.58 -8.41
N LEU A 186 4.62 -20.55 -7.53
CA LEU A 186 3.37 -21.31 -7.53
C LEU A 186 2.14 -20.42 -7.38
N ARG A 187 2.22 -19.40 -6.52
CA ARG A 187 1.14 -18.42 -6.34
C ARG A 187 0.89 -17.58 -7.59
N LEU A 188 1.94 -17.22 -8.31
CA LEU A 188 1.79 -16.48 -9.57
C LEU A 188 1.27 -17.39 -10.69
N GLU A 189 1.76 -18.62 -10.80
CA GLU A 189 1.26 -19.62 -11.76
C GLU A 189 -0.25 -19.84 -11.59
N ASP A 190 -0.73 -19.93 -10.35
CA ASP A 190 -2.17 -20.06 -10.02
C ASP A 190 -2.99 -18.90 -10.61
N LEU A 191 -2.53 -17.66 -10.41
CA LEU A 191 -3.21 -16.46 -10.94
C LEU A 191 -3.13 -16.32 -12.47
N LEU A 192 -2.02 -16.76 -13.09
CA LEU A 192 -1.87 -16.71 -14.55
C LEU A 192 -2.74 -17.77 -15.24
N ASN A 193 -2.96 -18.92 -14.59
CA ASN A 193 -3.79 -20.00 -15.13
C ASN A 193 -5.29 -19.75 -14.96
N ASP A 194 -5.70 -18.94 -13.98
CA ASP A 194 -7.11 -18.60 -13.73
C ASP A 194 -7.27 -17.08 -13.48
N PRO A 195 -7.09 -16.27 -14.54
CA PRO A 195 -7.09 -14.80 -14.42
C PRO A 195 -8.47 -14.21 -14.10
N ASP A 196 -9.53 -14.97 -14.32
CA ASP A 196 -10.90 -14.53 -14.04
C ASP A 196 -11.37 -14.91 -12.62
N GLY A 197 -10.68 -15.82 -11.92
CA GLY A 197 -10.88 -16.22 -10.51
C GLY A 197 -11.95 -17.23 -10.26
#